data_f63a950c5de6bc37eb02bb61c67a27e6
#
_entry.id   f63a950c5de6bc37eb02bb61c67a27e6
#
_cell.length_a   1.000
_cell.length_b   1.000
_cell.length_c   1.000
_cell.angle_alpha   90.00
_cell.angle_beta   90.00
_cell.angle_gamma   90.00
#
_symmetry.space_group_name_H-M   'P 1'
#
loop_
_entity.id
_entity.type
_entity.pdbx_description
1 polymer ?
#
loop_
_entity_poly.entity_id
_entity_poly.type
_entity_poly.pdbx_seq_one_letter_code
_entity_poly.pdbx_strand_id
1 'polypeptide(L)'
;EDTSYARFGVKGETQITSELTGFGQFEYNLDASKPEGENQEKTRLTFAGLKYNELGSFDYGRNYGVAYDAAAYTDMLVEWGGDSWASADNFMNGRTNGVATYRNYDFFGLVDGLDFAIQYQGKNSNRSTKKQNGDGYALSVDYNINGFGIVGAYSKSDRTNDQVADGNGSNAELWSLAAKYDANNVYAVVMYGETRNMTPGSI
;
A
#
# COMPACT_ATOMS: atom_id res chain seq x y z
N GLU A 1 -26.68 2.14 9.74
CA GLU A 1 -26.10 0.78 9.71
C GLU A 1 -24.93 0.71 10.67
N ASP A 2 -24.87 -0.32 11.51
CA ASP A 2 -23.74 -0.49 12.44
C ASP A 2 -22.51 -0.98 11.67
N THR A 3 -21.36 -0.31 11.85
CA THR A 3 -20.08 -0.65 11.23
C THR A 3 -18.97 -0.75 12.28
N SER A 4 -19.34 -0.98 13.55
CA SER A 4 -18.41 -1.06 14.66
C SER A 4 -17.39 -2.18 14.46
N TYR A 5 -16.14 -1.90 14.79
CA TYR A 5 -15.06 -2.87 14.79
C TYR A 5 -14.03 -2.58 15.87
N ALA A 6 -13.28 -3.58 16.27
CA ALA A 6 -12.07 -3.42 17.06
C ALA A 6 -10.85 -3.78 16.21
N ARG A 7 -9.77 -3.04 16.37
CA ARG A 7 -8.50 -3.30 15.70
C ARG A 7 -7.40 -3.41 16.73
N PHE A 8 -6.56 -4.43 16.58
CA PHE A 8 -5.34 -4.54 17.35
C PHE A 8 -4.18 -4.93 16.45
N GLY A 9 -2.97 -4.61 16.88
CA GLY A 9 -1.77 -4.97 16.15
C GLY A 9 -0.57 -5.04 17.08
N VAL A 10 0.45 -5.72 16.60
CA VAL A 10 1.77 -5.80 17.23
C VAL A 10 2.80 -5.37 16.20
N LYS A 11 3.67 -4.45 16.60
CA LYS A 11 4.83 -4.02 15.85
C LYS A 11 6.06 -4.27 16.70
N GLY A 12 7.10 -4.86 16.12
CA GLY A 12 8.34 -5.16 16.82
C GLY A 12 9.56 -4.91 15.97
N GLU A 13 10.62 -4.51 16.64
CA GLU A 13 11.96 -4.36 16.07
C GLU A 13 12.99 -5.01 17.00
N THR A 14 14.01 -5.62 16.41
CA THR A 14 15.14 -6.17 17.15
C THR A 14 16.44 -5.85 16.43
N GLN A 15 17.40 -5.32 17.16
CA GLN A 15 18.75 -5.11 16.63
C GLN A 15 19.49 -6.44 16.57
N ILE A 16 19.92 -6.84 15.38
CA ILE A 16 20.67 -8.07 15.12
C ILE A 16 22.18 -7.81 15.18
N THR A 17 22.61 -6.72 14.56
CA THR A 17 23.98 -6.19 14.65
C THR A 17 23.94 -4.67 14.83
N SER A 18 25.08 -4.01 14.93
CA SER A 18 25.13 -2.53 14.97
C SER A 18 24.50 -1.85 13.76
N GLU A 19 24.37 -2.56 12.64
CA GLU A 19 23.91 -2.02 11.36
C GLU A 19 22.61 -2.65 10.86
N LEU A 20 22.29 -3.86 11.35
CA LEU A 20 21.17 -4.66 10.88
C LEU A 20 20.07 -4.75 11.95
N THR A 21 18.85 -4.37 11.58
CA THR A 21 17.65 -4.47 12.41
C THR A 21 16.61 -5.36 11.72
N GLY A 22 16.08 -6.34 12.45
CA GLY A 22 14.91 -7.10 12.04
C GLY A 22 13.64 -6.38 12.50
N PHE A 23 12.60 -6.35 11.70
CA PHE A 23 11.32 -5.74 12.06
C PHE A 23 10.14 -6.56 11.53
N GLY A 24 8.97 -6.32 12.13
CA GLY A 24 7.73 -6.94 11.66
C GLY A 24 6.51 -6.25 12.24
N GLN A 25 5.39 -6.46 11.56
CA GLN A 25 4.10 -5.93 11.98
C GLN A 25 2.99 -6.93 11.69
N PHE A 26 2.07 -7.05 12.64
CA PHE A 26 0.82 -7.75 12.49
C PHE A 26 -0.33 -6.80 12.85
N GLU A 27 -1.38 -6.74 12.03
CA GLU A 27 -2.58 -5.94 12.28
C GLU A 27 -3.83 -6.73 11.90
N TYR A 28 -4.78 -6.78 12.82
CA TYR A 28 -5.99 -7.56 12.73
C TYR A 28 -7.23 -6.74 13.07
N ASN A 29 -8.31 -6.95 12.32
CA ASN A 29 -9.57 -6.27 12.50
C ASN A 29 -10.67 -7.28 12.84
N LEU A 30 -11.32 -7.06 13.99
CA LEU A 30 -12.47 -7.80 14.47
C LEU A 30 -13.74 -7.03 14.14
N ASP A 31 -14.64 -7.60 13.38
CA ASP A 31 -15.96 -7.03 13.12
C ASP A 31 -16.83 -7.20 14.40
N ALA A 32 -17.37 -6.10 14.91
CA ALA A 32 -18.25 -6.07 16.06
C ALA A 32 -19.69 -5.69 15.70
N SER A 33 -19.97 -5.51 14.42
CA SER A 33 -21.27 -5.05 13.91
C SER A 33 -22.25 -6.18 13.58
N LYS A 34 -21.78 -7.43 13.63
CA LYS A 34 -22.58 -8.61 13.24
C LYS A 34 -23.00 -9.42 14.46
N PRO A 35 -24.10 -10.19 14.36
CA PRO A 35 -24.46 -11.16 15.37
C PRO A 35 -23.34 -12.17 15.64
N GLU A 36 -23.35 -12.75 16.84
CA GLU A 36 -22.39 -13.79 17.22
C GLU A 36 -22.42 -14.96 16.22
N GLY A 37 -21.23 -15.32 15.71
CA GLY A 37 -21.07 -16.37 14.70
C GLY A 37 -21.13 -15.89 13.23
N GLU A 38 -21.45 -14.62 12.96
CA GLU A 38 -21.48 -14.03 11.61
C GLU A 38 -20.34 -13.00 11.40
N ASN A 39 -19.46 -12.85 12.38
CA ASN A 39 -18.38 -11.88 12.36
C ASN A 39 -17.38 -12.15 11.23
N GLN A 40 -16.97 -11.11 10.54
CA GLN A 40 -15.92 -11.16 9.52
C GLN A 40 -14.61 -10.58 10.05
N GLU A 41 -13.65 -11.45 10.15
CA GLU A 41 -12.31 -11.11 10.62
C GLU A 41 -11.39 -10.80 9.43
N LYS A 42 -10.48 -9.84 9.61
CA LYS A 42 -9.57 -9.41 8.52
C LYS A 42 -8.16 -9.23 9.04
N THR A 43 -7.22 -10.04 8.54
CA THR A 43 -5.80 -9.70 8.65
C THR A 43 -5.52 -8.53 7.72
N ARG A 44 -5.15 -7.39 8.27
CA ARG A 44 -4.86 -6.16 7.52
C ARG A 44 -3.42 -6.13 7.06
N LEU A 45 -2.49 -6.31 7.99
CA LEU A 45 -1.05 -6.32 7.74
C LEU A 45 -0.42 -7.54 8.40
N THR A 46 0.51 -8.16 7.73
CA THR A 46 1.37 -9.23 8.27
C THR A 46 2.60 -9.31 7.41
N PHE A 47 3.68 -8.69 7.85
CA PHE A 47 4.95 -8.68 7.13
C PHE A 47 6.12 -8.66 8.10
N ALA A 48 7.27 -9.10 7.62
CA ALA A 48 8.53 -9.01 8.32
C ALA A 48 9.64 -8.63 7.34
N GLY A 49 10.68 -7.99 7.86
CA GLY A 49 11.75 -7.49 7.04
C GLY A 49 13.04 -7.22 7.80
N LEU A 50 14.01 -6.74 7.05
CA LEU A 50 15.32 -6.33 7.52
C LEU A 50 15.59 -4.89 7.07
N LYS A 51 16.21 -4.12 7.95
CA LYS A 51 16.70 -2.77 7.67
C LYS A 51 18.21 -2.73 7.92
N TYR A 52 18.97 -2.19 6.97
CA TYR A 52 20.42 -2.06 7.07
C TYR A 52 20.83 -0.59 6.88
N ASN A 53 21.04 0.11 8.00
CA ASN A 53 21.43 1.55 8.02
C ASN A 53 20.74 2.37 6.91
N GLU A 54 21.51 3.17 6.17
CA GLU A 54 21.03 4.02 5.08
C GLU A 54 20.80 3.27 3.76
N LEU A 55 21.19 1.97 3.68
CA LEU A 55 20.85 1.15 2.51
C LEU A 55 19.36 0.84 2.41
N GLY A 56 18.60 1.13 3.47
CA GLY A 56 17.15 1.00 3.46
C GLY A 56 16.64 -0.31 4.05
N SER A 57 15.42 -0.67 3.70
CA SER A 57 14.73 -1.84 4.24
C SER A 57 14.16 -2.70 3.13
N PHE A 58 14.09 -3.99 3.42
CA PHE A 58 13.39 -4.97 2.59
C PHE A 58 12.41 -5.74 3.46
N ASP A 59 11.16 -5.81 3.06
CA ASP A 59 10.13 -6.60 3.72
C ASP A 59 9.37 -7.49 2.74
N TYR A 60 8.76 -8.54 3.29
CA TYR A 60 7.89 -9.45 2.56
C TYR A 60 6.65 -9.79 3.38
N GLY A 61 5.51 -9.81 2.72
CA GLY A 61 4.25 -10.27 3.31
C GLY A 61 3.03 -9.53 2.79
N ARG A 62 2.01 -9.40 3.66
CA ARG A 62 0.83 -8.58 3.42
C ARG A 62 1.10 -7.17 3.94
N ASN A 63 1.23 -6.23 3.03
CA ASN A 63 1.57 -4.85 3.34
C ASN A 63 0.79 -3.88 2.42
N TYR A 64 0.97 -2.58 2.59
CA TYR A 64 0.48 -1.62 1.61
C TYR A 64 1.23 -1.74 0.29
N GLY A 65 0.50 -1.66 -0.80
CA GLY A 65 1.07 -1.49 -2.12
C GLY A 65 1.76 -0.13 -2.23
N VAL A 66 2.92 -0.09 -2.87
CA VAL A 66 3.70 1.14 -3.05
C VAL A 66 2.93 2.20 -3.86
N ALA A 67 1.99 1.79 -4.72
CA ALA A 67 1.10 2.72 -5.40
C ALA A 67 0.18 3.52 -4.45
N TYR A 68 0.00 3.06 -3.21
CA TYR A 68 -0.76 3.78 -2.18
C TYR A 68 0.01 4.98 -1.59
N ASP A 69 1.32 5.08 -1.76
CA ASP A 69 2.13 6.13 -1.12
C ASP A 69 1.62 7.55 -1.48
N ALA A 70 1.18 7.77 -2.72
CA ALA A 70 0.56 9.04 -3.10
C ALA A 70 -0.84 9.23 -2.51
N ALA A 71 -1.65 8.16 -2.46
CA ALA A 71 -2.99 8.21 -1.87
C ALA A 71 -2.93 8.45 -0.34
N ALA A 72 -1.88 7.98 0.32
CA ALA A 72 -1.66 8.21 1.75
C ALA A 72 -1.61 9.69 2.14
N TYR A 73 -1.21 10.57 1.23
CA TYR A 73 -1.24 12.02 1.47
C TYR A 73 -2.66 12.55 1.68
N THR A 74 -3.68 11.95 1.07
CA THR A 74 -5.08 12.35 1.20
C THR A 74 -5.85 11.52 2.23
N ASP A 75 -5.30 10.41 2.71
CA ASP A 75 -5.92 9.53 3.71
C ASP A 75 -5.60 10.01 5.15
N MET A 76 -6.01 11.23 5.48
CA MET A 76 -5.72 11.89 6.75
C MET A 76 -6.93 11.98 7.69
N LEU A 77 -8.13 11.74 7.20
CA LEU A 77 -9.35 11.79 7.99
C LEU A 77 -9.62 10.44 8.66
N VAL A 78 -10.16 10.49 9.88
CA VAL A 78 -10.39 9.29 10.71
C VAL A 78 -11.40 8.35 10.07
N GLU A 79 -12.44 8.86 9.40
CA GLU A 79 -13.56 8.06 8.89
C GLU A 79 -13.88 8.34 7.41
N TRP A 80 -13.70 9.55 6.92
CA TRP A 80 -14.19 9.99 5.63
C TRP A 80 -13.05 10.42 4.69
N GLY A 81 -13.16 10.05 3.44
CA GLY A 81 -12.26 10.49 2.37
C GLY A 81 -10.97 9.67 2.29
N GLY A 82 -10.15 9.99 1.32
CA GLY A 82 -8.80 9.46 1.17
C GLY A 82 -8.64 8.29 0.21
N ASP A 83 -9.64 7.45 0.04
CA ASP A 83 -9.50 6.17 -0.67
C ASP A 83 -10.14 6.16 -2.06
N SER A 84 -9.98 7.19 -2.85
CA SER A 84 -10.64 7.34 -4.15
C SER A 84 -10.59 6.09 -5.03
N TRP A 85 -9.49 5.34 -4.98
CA TRP A 85 -9.31 4.07 -5.70
C TRP A 85 -8.67 2.97 -4.86
N ALA A 86 -8.21 3.28 -3.64
CA ALA A 86 -7.51 2.33 -2.79
C ALA A 86 -8.47 1.22 -2.35
N SER A 87 -8.13 -0.01 -2.69
CA SER A 87 -8.92 -1.19 -2.36
C SER A 87 -8.00 -2.34 -1.98
N ALA A 88 -8.34 -3.04 -0.90
CA ALA A 88 -7.56 -4.19 -0.49
C ALA A 88 -7.65 -5.32 -1.53
N ASP A 89 -6.49 -5.89 -1.84
CA ASP A 89 -6.33 -6.98 -2.81
C ASP A 89 -6.87 -6.64 -4.22
N ASN A 90 -6.65 -5.41 -4.63
CA ASN A 90 -6.90 -4.94 -5.99
C ASN A 90 -5.57 -4.44 -6.56
N PHE A 91 -4.78 -5.37 -7.07
CA PHE A 91 -3.40 -5.16 -7.50
C PHE A 91 -2.56 -4.56 -6.35
N MET A 92 -1.81 -3.51 -6.51
CA MET A 92 -0.98 -2.89 -5.47
C MET A 92 -1.47 -1.50 -5.07
N ASN A 93 -2.79 -1.22 -5.15
CA ASN A 93 -3.33 0.11 -4.87
C ASN A 93 -3.81 0.33 -3.43
N GLY A 94 -3.78 -0.68 -2.62
CA GLY A 94 -4.14 -0.66 -1.19
C GLY A 94 -3.38 -1.76 -0.45
N ARG A 95 -3.93 -2.26 0.66
CA ARG A 95 -3.33 -3.42 1.35
C ARG A 95 -3.40 -4.63 0.44
N THR A 96 -2.27 -5.28 0.22
CA THR A 96 -2.14 -6.41 -0.68
C THR A 96 -1.19 -7.46 -0.11
N ASN A 97 -1.39 -8.72 -0.45
CA ASN A 97 -0.57 -9.80 0.05
C ASN A 97 0.49 -10.25 -0.96
N GLY A 98 1.53 -10.92 -0.45
CA GLY A 98 2.58 -11.50 -1.28
C GLY A 98 3.43 -10.44 -1.97
N VAL A 99 3.66 -9.31 -1.30
CA VAL A 99 4.53 -8.24 -1.82
C VAL A 99 5.91 -8.29 -1.20
N ALA A 100 6.91 -8.13 -2.04
CA ALA A 100 8.30 -7.90 -1.69
C ALA A 100 8.59 -6.42 -1.90
N THR A 101 8.93 -5.70 -0.83
CA THR A 101 9.07 -4.24 -0.84
C THR A 101 10.47 -3.84 -0.43
N TYR A 102 11.12 -3.02 -1.23
CA TYR A 102 12.33 -2.29 -0.86
C TYR A 102 11.98 -0.81 -0.69
N ARG A 103 12.42 -0.20 0.43
CA ARG A 103 12.29 1.23 0.72
C ARG A 103 13.63 1.82 1.10
N ASN A 104 13.91 2.98 0.58
CA ASN A 104 15.09 3.77 0.92
C ASN A 104 14.66 5.19 1.28
N TYR A 105 15.24 5.69 2.34
CA TYR A 105 14.97 7.03 2.87
C TYR A 105 16.20 7.92 2.67
N ASP A 106 15.94 9.20 2.44
CA ASP A 106 16.98 10.21 2.26
C ASP A 106 17.98 9.88 1.14
N PHE A 107 17.52 9.09 0.14
CA PHE A 107 18.32 8.64 -1.00
C PHE A 107 19.72 8.14 -0.56
N PHE A 108 19.74 7.07 0.22
CA PHE A 108 20.96 6.49 0.83
C PHE A 108 21.69 7.43 1.79
N GLY A 109 20.96 8.34 2.46
CA GLY A 109 21.54 9.37 3.33
C GLY A 109 22.23 10.52 2.60
N LEU A 110 22.04 10.65 1.28
CA LEU A 110 22.69 11.65 0.45
C LEU A 110 21.81 12.88 0.18
N VAL A 111 20.50 12.72 0.21
CA VAL A 111 19.54 13.80 -0.08
C VAL A 111 18.40 13.74 0.93
N ASP A 112 18.45 14.60 1.92
CA ASP A 112 17.45 14.69 2.97
C ASP A 112 16.04 14.86 2.38
N GLY A 113 15.11 14.05 2.84
CA GLY A 113 13.69 14.07 2.44
C GLY A 113 13.38 13.46 1.08
N LEU A 114 14.37 12.90 0.36
CA LEU A 114 14.14 12.18 -0.89
C LEU A 114 14.05 10.67 -0.63
N ASP A 115 12.84 10.15 -0.64
CA ASP A 115 12.53 8.74 -0.41
C ASP A 115 12.11 8.04 -1.69
N PHE A 116 12.36 6.75 -1.80
CA PHE A 116 11.81 5.96 -2.87
C PHE A 116 11.49 4.53 -2.42
N ALA A 117 10.57 3.89 -3.12
CA ALA A 117 10.23 2.49 -2.91
C ALA A 117 10.04 1.75 -4.22
N ILE A 118 10.37 0.47 -4.21
CA ILE A 118 10.14 -0.47 -5.31
C ILE A 118 9.46 -1.70 -4.72
N GLN A 119 8.44 -2.20 -5.40
CA GLN A 119 7.69 -3.36 -4.92
C GLN A 119 7.40 -4.32 -6.07
N TYR A 120 7.43 -5.61 -5.75
CA TYR A 120 6.97 -6.70 -6.61
C TYR A 120 5.87 -7.49 -5.93
N GLN A 121 4.85 -7.86 -6.69
CA GLN A 121 3.79 -8.78 -6.29
C GLN A 121 3.76 -9.98 -7.21
N GLY A 122 3.86 -11.19 -6.64
CA GLY A 122 3.69 -12.42 -7.38
C GLY A 122 2.23 -12.72 -7.70
N LYS A 123 2.01 -13.51 -8.77
CA LYS A 123 0.68 -13.93 -9.23
C LYS A 123 -0.12 -14.67 -8.17
N ASN A 124 -1.40 -14.32 -8.05
CA ASN A 124 -2.40 -14.97 -7.21
C ASN A 124 -3.68 -15.22 -8.02
N SER A 125 -3.87 -16.43 -8.48
CA SER A 125 -5.05 -16.81 -9.29
C SER A 125 -6.06 -17.71 -8.54
N ASN A 126 -5.73 -18.22 -7.35
CA ASN A 126 -6.57 -19.14 -6.60
C ASN A 126 -7.54 -18.40 -5.63
N ARG A 127 -8.27 -17.42 -6.16
CA ARG A 127 -9.24 -16.64 -5.38
C ARG A 127 -10.33 -16.09 -6.31
N SER A 128 -11.32 -15.39 -5.73
CA SER A 128 -12.35 -14.76 -6.58
C SER A 128 -11.71 -13.80 -7.58
N THR A 129 -12.23 -13.74 -8.79
CA THR A 129 -11.71 -12.93 -9.91
C THR A 129 -11.43 -11.48 -9.51
N LYS A 130 -12.26 -10.89 -8.65
CA LYS A 130 -12.07 -9.52 -8.13
C LYS A 130 -10.82 -9.34 -7.27
N LYS A 131 -10.26 -10.43 -6.75
CA LYS A 131 -9.10 -10.44 -5.84
C LYS A 131 -7.88 -11.12 -6.45
N GLN A 132 -7.98 -11.59 -7.70
CA GLN A 132 -6.86 -12.14 -8.44
C GLN A 132 -5.89 -11.03 -8.87
N ASN A 133 -4.66 -11.41 -9.13
CA ASN A 133 -3.65 -10.62 -9.83
C ASN A 133 -2.66 -11.55 -10.57
N GLY A 134 -2.10 -11.07 -11.65
CA GLY A 134 -0.86 -11.60 -12.23
C GLY A 134 0.36 -11.03 -11.54
N ASP A 135 1.54 -11.22 -12.12
CA ASP A 135 2.77 -10.60 -11.64
C ASP A 135 2.72 -9.08 -11.83
N GLY A 136 3.26 -8.35 -10.86
CA GLY A 136 3.21 -6.89 -10.89
C GLY A 136 4.39 -6.23 -10.22
N TYR A 137 4.62 -4.98 -10.58
CA TYR A 137 5.61 -4.12 -9.94
C TYR A 137 5.03 -2.72 -9.68
N ALA A 138 5.59 -2.06 -8.67
CA ALA A 138 5.24 -0.69 -8.34
C ALA A 138 6.48 0.10 -7.93
N LEU A 139 6.40 1.41 -8.09
CA LEU A 139 7.45 2.37 -7.77
C LEU A 139 6.79 3.60 -7.16
N SER A 140 7.40 4.18 -6.12
CA SER A 140 7.10 5.52 -5.64
C SER A 140 8.37 6.33 -5.42
N VAL A 141 8.25 7.65 -5.58
CA VAL A 141 9.28 8.64 -5.23
C VAL A 141 8.58 9.75 -4.49
N ASP A 142 9.08 10.08 -3.30
CA ASP A 142 8.55 11.10 -2.40
C ASP A 142 9.65 12.08 -2.02
N TYR A 143 9.39 13.37 -2.15
CA TYR A 143 10.33 14.40 -1.73
C TYR A 143 9.66 15.40 -0.79
N ASN A 144 10.17 15.49 0.43
CA ASN A 144 9.67 16.37 1.47
C ASN A 144 10.74 17.37 1.91
N ILE A 145 10.40 18.66 1.88
CA ILE A 145 11.30 19.73 2.33
C ILE A 145 10.52 20.90 2.91
N ASN A 146 10.90 21.36 4.10
CA ASN A 146 10.36 22.56 4.75
C ASN A 146 8.81 22.61 4.82
N GLY A 147 8.18 21.46 5.07
CA GLY A 147 6.72 21.33 5.12
C GLY A 147 6.04 21.17 3.77
N PHE A 148 6.76 21.22 2.66
CA PHE A 148 6.24 20.84 1.35
C PHE A 148 6.60 19.40 1.03
N GLY A 149 5.70 18.68 0.42
CA GLY A 149 5.92 17.32 -0.06
C GLY A 149 5.34 17.14 -1.46
N ILE A 150 6.02 16.35 -2.27
CA ILE A 150 5.54 15.90 -3.57
C ILE A 150 5.84 14.40 -3.70
N VAL A 151 4.84 13.63 -4.08
CA VAL A 151 4.99 12.18 -4.26
C VAL A 151 4.39 11.74 -5.59
N GLY A 152 5.13 10.92 -6.32
CA GLY A 152 4.65 10.23 -7.50
C GLY A 152 4.68 8.72 -7.29
N ALA A 153 3.65 8.01 -7.74
CA ALA A 153 3.57 6.56 -7.66
C ALA A 153 3.07 5.96 -8.98
N TYR A 154 3.58 4.79 -9.30
CA TYR A 154 3.18 4.01 -10.47
C TYR A 154 3.11 2.53 -10.12
N SER A 155 2.12 1.83 -10.63
CA SER A 155 2.05 0.36 -10.60
C SER A 155 1.54 -0.21 -11.91
N LYS A 156 2.03 -1.40 -12.22
CA LYS A 156 1.57 -2.21 -13.34
C LYS A 156 1.55 -3.67 -12.91
N SER A 157 0.44 -4.35 -13.19
CA SER A 157 0.27 -5.78 -12.92
C SER A 157 -0.38 -6.45 -14.12
N ASP A 158 0.02 -7.67 -14.40
CA ASP A 158 -0.72 -8.51 -15.32
C ASP A 158 -2.09 -8.85 -14.72
N ARG A 159 -3.10 -8.93 -15.58
CA ARG A 159 -4.42 -9.45 -15.25
C ARG A 159 -4.45 -10.95 -15.54
N THR A 160 -5.12 -11.72 -14.71
CA THR A 160 -5.31 -13.16 -14.96
C THR A 160 -6.24 -13.39 -16.14
N ASN A 161 -6.22 -14.61 -16.71
CA ASN A 161 -7.14 -14.97 -17.80
C ASN A 161 -8.61 -14.77 -17.43
N ASP A 162 -8.97 -15.07 -16.17
CA ASP A 162 -10.34 -14.86 -15.66
C ASP A 162 -10.72 -13.38 -15.63
N GLN A 163 -9.78 -12.51 -15.33
CA GLN A 163 -10.00 -11.05 -15.31
C GLN A 163 -10.10 -10.49 -16.73
N VAL A 164 -9.26 -10.94 -17.66
CA VAL A 164 -9.26 -10.49 -19.07
C VAL A 164 -10.52 -10.92 -19.80
N ALA A 165 -11.24 -11.93 -19.32
CA ALA A 165 -12.51 -12.38 -19.90
C ALA A 165 -13.61 -11.29 -19.90
N ASP A 166 -13.42 -10.18 -19.18
CA ASP A 166 -14.30 -9.00 -19.22
C ASP A 166 -14.16 -8.15 -20.50
N GLY A 167 -13.24 -8.51 -21.40
CA GLY A 167 -12.99 -7.81 -22.66
C GLY A 167 -12.08 -6.58 -22.55
N ASN A 168 -11.58 -6.27 -21.36
CA ASN A 168 -10.62 -5.18 -21.12
C ASN A 168 -9.17 -5.64 -21.32
N GLY A 169 -8.22 -4.70 -21.17
CA GLY A 169 -6.81 -4.97 -21.40
C GLY A 169 -6.19 -6.01 -20.46
N SER A 170 -5.07 -6.57 -20.88
CA SER A 170 -4.32 -7.60 -20.14
C SER A 170 -3.51 -7.07 -18.95
N ASN A 171 -3.41 -5.77 -18.80
CA ASN A 171 -2.67 -5.13 -17.71
C ASN A 171 -3.58 -4.19 -16.91
N ALA A 172 -3.39 -4.20 -15.60
CA ALA A 172 -3.90 -3.18 -14.70
C ALA A 172 -2.78 -2.16 -14.42
N GLU A 173 -3.10 -0.88 -14.54
CA GLU A 173 -2.11 0.20 -14.36
C GLU A 173 -2.70 1.31 -13.48
N LEU A 174 -1.83 1.90 -12.65
CA LEU A 174 -2.14 3.09 -11.88
C LEU A 174 -0.93 4.02 -11.94
N TRP A 175 -1.19 5.31 -12.12
CA TRP A 175 -0.23 6.35 -11.79
C TRP A 175 -0.91 7.45 -11.01
N SER A 176 -0.19 8.09 -10.12
CA SER A 176 -0.69 9.17 -9.29
C SER A 176 0.42 10.14 -8.90
N LEU A 177 0.02 11.38 -8.69
CA LEU A 177 0.86 12.47 -8.20
C LEU A 177 0.10 13.20 -7.12
N ALA A 178 0.76 13.45 -5.99
CA ALA A 178 0.20 14.28 -4.92
C ALA A 178 1.21 15.34 -4.47
N ALA A 179 0.69 16.48 -4.04
CA ALA A 179 1.47 17.53 -3.43
C ALA A 179 0.79 17.98 -2.14
N LYS A 180 1.58 18.21 -1.09
CA LYS A 180 1.09 18.66 0.23
C LYS A 180 1.86 19.85 0.76
N TYR A 181 1.20 20.59 1.63
CA TYR A 181 1.80 21.50 2.58
C TYR A 181 1.40 21.08 4.00
N ASP A 182 2.38 20.84 4.84
CA ASP A 182 2.20 20.39 6.23
C ASP A 182 3.14 21.17 7.14
N ALA A 183 2.73 22.36 7.53
CA ALA A 183 3.45 23.23 8.44
C ALA A 183 2.53 24.29 9.06
N ASN A 184 2.96 24.93 10.15
CA ASN A 184 2.25 26.03 10.81
C ASN A 184 0.79 25.68 11.19
N ASN A 185 0.53 24.46 11.62
CA ASN A 185 -0.80 23.92 11.94
C ASN A 185 -1.78 23.92 10.74
N VAL A 186 -1.27 23.93 9.52
CA VAL A 186 -2.06 23.80 8.28
C VAL A 186 -1.60 22.56 7.54
N TYR A 187 -2.56 21.71 7.19
CA TYR A 187 -2.38 20.60 6.26
C TYR A 187 -3.25 20.84 5.04
N ALA A 188 -2.64 20.93 3.89
CA ALA A 188 -3.34 21.07 2.61
C ALA A 188 -2.72 20.11 1.59
N VAL A 189 -3.56 19.42 0.84
CA VAL A 189 -3.12 18.41 -0.13
C VAL A 189 -3.97 18.45 -1.38
N VAL A 190 -3.35 18.17 -2.51
CA VAL A 190 -4.00 17.89 -3.78
C VAL A 190 -3.39 16.63 -4.38
N MET A 191 -4.25 15.78 -4.93
CA MET A 191 -3.83 14.55 -5.61
C MET A 191 -4.58 14.39 -6.92
N TYR A 192 -3.89 13.90 -7.92
CA TYR A 192 -4.46 13.47 -9.19
C TYR A 192 -3.84 12.14 -9.61
N GLY A 193 -4.63 11.28 -10.24
CA GLY A 193 -4.15 10.03 -10.78
C GLY A 193 -5.17 9.36 -11.69
N GLU A 194 -4.72 8.35 -12.40
CA GLU A 194 -5.54 7.55 -13.28
C GLU A 194 -5.31 6.07 -13.03
N THR A 195 -6.39 5.31 -13.14
CA THR A 195 -6.36 3.85 -13.07
C THR A 195 -6.88 3.25 -14.37
N ARG A 196 -6.30 2.14 -14.81
CA ARG A 196 -6.76 1.38 -15.95
C ARG A 196 -6.90 -0.08 -15.55
N ASN A 197 -8.06 -0.66 -15.81
CA ASN A 197 -8.37 -2.08 -15.56
C ASN A 197 -8.12 -2.54 -14.11
N MET A 198 -8.07 -1.60 -13.15
CA MET A 198 -7.79 -1.90 -11.75
C MET A 198 -8.99 -2.54 -11.05
N THR A 199 -10.19 -2.14 -11.43
CA THR A 199 -11.41 -2.73 -10.93
C THR A 199 -11.88 -3.75 -11.94
N PRO A 200 -11.92 -5.04 -11.61
CA PRO A 200 -12.56 -6.02 -12.48
C PRO A 200 -13.99 -5.56 -12.72
N GLY A 201 -14.39 -5.45 -13.96
CA GLY A 201 -15.77 -5.16 -14.33
C GLY A 201 -16.72 -6.12 -13.63
N SER A 202 -17.96 -5.72 -13.46
CA SER A 202 -19.03 -6.65 -13.04
C SER A 202 -19.10 -7.77 -14.08
N ILE A 203 -18.58 -8.93 -13.73
CA ILE A 203 -18.81 -10.17 -14.47
C ILE A 203 -20.18 -10.70 -14.05
#